data_b2106cda4a3786ef79039afb704a734a
#
_entry.id   b2106cda4a3786ef79039afb704a734a
#
_cell.length_a   1.000
_cell.length_b   1.000
_cell.length_c   1.000
_cell.angle_alpha   90.00
_cell.angle_beta   90.00
_cell.angle_gamma   90.00
#
_symmetry.space_group_name_H-M   'P 1'
#
loop_
_entity.id
_entity.type
_entity.pdbx_description
1 polymer ?
#
loop_
_entity_poly.entity_id
_entity_poly.type
_entity_poly.pdbx_seq_one_letter_code
_entity_poly.pdbx_strand_id
1 'polypeptide(L)'
;MNYKEAREYIESKAKFGSNLGLERTEKLLELLGNPHKRLKCIHIAGTNGKGSTTAMIGAVLIEAGYKVGMYTSPYIEEFEERIQINGENIDKKDLSYSITKVSDVVGKVENMGYGNPTEFEIITVAMFYYFCLKEVDFAVIEVGLGGRLDSTNVLDPILSIITSISYDHMNILGETLEEIAYEKVGIIKKAPVIMYPQKEESEKVIEKVCKEKKCELIKVNDNLINVEIEILEKNKGVQSFRLTTKKDTYDICLSLLGEHQIKNCITGILAVEKLINLGIKIEKVSIISALKKVKWPARLEIVNKKPLTVLDGAHNIDGIESLKNNVSKYFKYNKLILILGILKDKQVEDMIKTLVPLANKIITVTPHNDRGESSKELMNIVLKYNKNCEHLEDYKEAYSMAKDYCQEEDMILVCGSLYMVGDMRKLIKYQL
;
A
#
# COMPACT_ATOMS: atom_id res chain seq x y z
N MET A 1 -26.32 10.36 9.41
CA MET A 1 -25.64 9.57 10.46
C MET A 1 -24.56 10.42 11.12
N ASN A 2 -24.34 10.28 12.44
CA ASN A 2 -23.11 10.76 13.08
C ASN A 2 -21.94 9.81 12.76
N TYR A 3 -20.73 10.15 13.21
CA TYR A 3 -19.54 9.35 12.89
C TYR A 3 -19.61 7.90 13.41
N LYS A 4 -20.10 7.70 14.63
CA LYS A 4 -20.22 6.36 15.21
C LYS A 4 -21.20 5.50 14.41
N GLU A 5 -22.36 6.06 14.10
CA GLU A 5 -23.37 5.39 13.28
C GLU A 5 -22.86 5.06 11.88
N ALA A 6 -22.07 5.95 11.26
CA ALA A 6 -21.47 5.72 9.95
C ALA A 6 -20.45 4.57 10.00
N ARG A 7 -19.62 4.51 11.05
CA ARG A 7 -18.67 3.41 11.26
C ARG A 7 -19.40 2.08 11.48
N GLU A 8 -20.39 2.04 12.36
CA GLU A 8 -21.21 0.84 12.61
C GLU A 8 -21.92 0.38 11.33
N TYR A 9 -22.40 1.31 10.52
CA TYR A 9 -23.02 1.00 9.23
C TYR A 9 -22.02 0.32 8.28
N ILE A 10 -20.80 0.86 8.13
CA ILE A 10 -19.73 0.27 7.31
C ILE A 10 -19.40 -1.14 7.82
N GLU A 11 -19.14 -1.29 9.12
CA GLU A 11 -18.76 -2.56 9.76
C GLU A 11 -19.87 -3.62 9.61
N SER A 12 -21.15 -3.20 9.66
CA SER A 12 -22.28 -4.10 9.43
C SER A 12 -22.27 -4.76 8.04
N LYS A 13 -21.55 -4.15 7.07
CA LYS A 13 -21.44 -4.65 5.70
C LYS A 13 -20.24 -5.59 5.51
N ALA A 14 -19.31 -5.68 6.47
CA ALA A 14 -18.17 -6.60 6.42
C ALA A 14 -18.61 -8.08 6.32
N LYS A 15 -19.78 -8.43 6.86
CA LYS A 15 -20.39 -9.78 6.76
C LYS A 15 -20.63 -10.26 5.32
N PHE A 16 -20.69 -9.35 4.34
CA PHE A 16 -20.85 -9.70 2.92
C PHE A 16 -19.52 -10.05 2.23
N GLY A 17 -18.39 -9.94 2.96
CA GLY A 17 -17.06 -10.35 2.51
C GLY A 17 -16.59 -9.64 1.23
N SER A 18 -15.83 -10.38 0.42
CA SER A 18 -15.43 -9.94 -0.93
C SER A 18 -16.40 -10.51 -1.95
N ASN A 19 -17.24 -9.67 -2.51
CA ASN A 19 -18.18 -10.04 -3.59
C ASN A 19 -17.76 -9.29 -4.85
N LEU A 20 -16.99 -9.96 -5.72
CA LEU A 20 -16.42 -9.37 -6.93
C LEU A 20 -17.50 -9.01 -7.94
N GLY A 21 -17.40 -7.85 -8.55
CA GLY A 21 -18.32 -7.31 -9.55
C GLY A 21 -18.38 -5.80 -9.49
N LEU A 22 -18.69 -5.15 -10.60
CA LEU A 22 -18.73 -3.68 -10.71
C LEU A 22 -20.16 -3.14 -10.66
N GLU A 23 -21.16 -3.97 -10.93
CA GLU A 23 -22.55 -3.57 -11.18
C GLU A 23 -23.16 -2.82 -9.99
N ARG A 24 -22.89 -3.28 -8.75
CA ARG A 24 -23.39 -2.61 -7.54
C ARG A 24 -22.75 -1.23 -7.37
N THR A 25 -21.42 -1.16 -7.54
CA THR A 25 -20.67 0.09 -7.44
C THR A 25 -21.11 1.08 -8.53
N GLU A 26 -21.25 0.62 -9.78
CA GLU A 26 -21.74 1.44 -10.89
C GLU A 26 -23.14 1.96 -10.62
N LYS A 27 -24.05 1.12 -10.09
CA LYS A 27 -25.42 1.53 -9.80
C LYS A 27 -25.50 2.51 -8.64
N LEU A 28 -24.72 2.34 -7.58
CA LEU A 28 -24.61 3.31 -6.49
C LEU A 28 -24.13 4.66 -7.00
N LEU A 29 -23.09 4.68 -7.83
CA LEU A 29 -22.54 5.89 -8.44
C LEU A 29 -23.54 6.57 -9.39
N GLU A 30 -24.27 5.79 -10.19
CA GLU A 30 -25.33 6.31 -11.07
C GLU A 30 -26.40 7.08 -10.27
N LEU A 31 -26.87 6.47 -9.17
CA LEU A 31 -27.90 7.09 -8.30
C LEU A 31 -27.37 8.34 -7.57
N LEU A 32 -26.05 8.47 -7.43
CA LEU A 32 -25.38 9.65 -6.86
C LEU A 32 -24.94 10.67 -7.94
N GLY A 33 -25.34 10.50 -9.20
CA GLY A 33 -25.04 11.43 -10.30
C GLY A 33 -23.65 11.25 -10.93
N ASN A 34 -23.08 10.04 -10.85
CA ASN A 34 -21.79 9.67 -11.46
C ASN A 34 -20.60 10.56 -11.04
N PRO A 35 -20.35 10.81 -9.75
CA PRO A 35 -19.31 11.75 -9.30
C PRO A 35 -17.92 11.37 -9.80
N HIS A 36 -17.60 10.07 -9.94
CA HIS A 36 -16.32 9.54 -10.41
C HIS A 36 -15.96 10.01 -11.84
N LYS A 37 -16.95 10.29 -12.71
CA LYS A 37 -16.72 10.73 -14.09
C LYS A 37 -16.18 12.17 -14.21
N ARG A 38 -16.21 12.94 -13.10
CA ARG A 38 -15.69 14.33 -13.05
C ARG A 38 -14.25 14.40 -12.60
N LEU A 39 -13.68 13.27 -12.14
CA LEU A 39 -12.34 13.21 -11.54
C LEU A 39 -11.27 12.83 -12.57
N LYS A 40 -10.11 13.48 -12.51
CA LYS A 40 -8.91 13.08 -13.23
C LYS A 40 -8.17 12.04 -12.39
N CYS A 41 -8.36 10.75 -12.69
CA CYS A 41 -7.86 9.66 -11.88
C CYS A 41 -6.54 9.09 -12.41
N ILE A 42 -5.61 8.82 -11.49
CA ILE A 42 -4.42 7.98 -11.71
C ILE A 42 -4.71 6.67 -10.97
N HIS A 43 -4.72 5.55 -11.68
CA HIS A 43 -5.15 4.26 -11.14
C HIS A 43 -3.98 3.31 -10.98
N ILE A 44 -3.80 2.75 -9.78
CA ILE A 44 -2.60 1.99 -9.42
C ILE A 44 -2.99 0.59 -8.95
N ALA A 45 -2.54 -0.45 -9.69
CA ALA A 45 -2.68 -1.85 -9.32
C ALA A 45 -1.32 -2.53 -9.16
N GLY A 46 -1.29 -3.69 -8.53
CA GLY A 46 -0.10 -4.52 -8.29
C GLY A 46 -0.25 -5.36 -7.03
N THR A 47 0.75 -6.14 -6.69
CA THR A 47 0.80 -6.86 -5.41
C THR A 47 1.45 -5.97 -4.34
N ASN A 48 2.70 -5.61 -4.51
CA ASN A 48 3.45 -4.76 -3.59
C ASN A 48 3.77 -3.40 -4.25
N GLY A 49 4.01 -2.36 -3.44
CA GLY A 49 4.41 -1.04 -3.91
C GLY A 49 3.28 -0.07 -4.26
N LYS A 50 2.01 -0.52 -4.33
CA LYS A 50 0.87 0.34 -4.66
C LYS A 50 0.80 1.60 -3.79
N GLY A 51 0.63 1.45 -2.48
CA GLY A 51 0.50 2.58 -1.55
C GLY A 51 1.71 3.51 -1.54
N SER A 52 2.95 2.96 -1.61
CA SER A 52 4.17 3.79 -1.69
C SER A 52 4.20 4.61 -2.98
N THR A 53 3.83 4.02 -4.12
CA THR A 53 3.77 4.73 -5.41
C THR A 53 2.65 5.78 -5.40
N THR A 54 1.48 5.45 -4.82
CA THR A 54 0.38 6.41 -4.59
C THR A 54 0.85 7.61 -3.78
N ALA A 55 1.54 7.37 -2.67
CA ALA A 55 2.05 8.43 -1.81
C ALA A 55 3.09 9.32 -2.51
N MET A 56 4.02 8.73 -3.27
CA MET A 56 5.04 9.49 -4.01
C MET A 56 4.41 10.37 -5.08
N ILE A 57 3.49 9.84 -5.90
CA ILE A 57 2.82 10.62 -6.96
C ILE A 57 1.92 11.69 -6.34
N GLY A 58 1.15 11.33 -5.30
CA GLY A 58 0.33 12.28 -4.57
C GLY A 58 1.15 13.43 -3.99
N ALA A 59 2.27 13.12 -3.33
CA ALA A 59 3.18 14.14 -2.78
C ALA A 59 3.74 15.08 -3.85
N VAL A 60 4.11 14.56 -5.04
CA VAL A 60 4.61 15.39 -6.14
C VAL A 60 3.52 16.33 -6.67
N LEU A 61 2.30 15.84 -6.86
CA LEU A 61 1.19 16.65 -7.32
C LEU A 61 0.81 17.74 -6.29
N ILE A 62 0.84 17.40 -5.00
CA ILE A 62 0.60 18.35 -3.90
C ILE A 62 1.69 19.44 -3.89
N GLU A 63 2.97 19.05 -3.97
CA GLU A 63 4.09 20.01 -3.99
C GLU A 63 4.07 20.89 -5.25
N ALA A 64 3.48 20.42 -6.33
CA ALA A 64 3.22 21.21 -7.56
C ALA A 64 2.00 22.15 -7.44
N GLY A 65 1.32 22.18 -6.29
CA GLY A 65 0.23 23.12 -5.99
C GLY A 65 -1.17 22.62 -6.33
N TYR A 66 -1.35 21.33 -6.67
CA TYR A 66 -2.65 20.75 -6.95
C TYR A 66 -3.37 20.28 -5.69
N LYS A 67 -4.69 20.30 -5.71
CA LYS A 67 -5.53 19.64 -4.71
C LYS A 67 -5.71 18.18 -5.05
N VAL A 68 -5.13 17.30 -4.27
CA VAL A 68 -5.00 15.87 -4.59
C VAL A 68 -5.76 15.01 -3.61
N GLY A 69 -6.71 14.22 -4.11
CA GLY A 69 -7.30 13.12 -3.38
C GLY A 69 -6.42 11.87 -3.49
N MET A 70 -6.19 11.18 -2.37
CA MET A 70 -5.54 9.86 -2.35
C MET A 70 -6.47 8.84 -1.71
N TYR A 71 -6.59 7.67 -2.36
CA TYR A 71 -7.33 6.53 -1.85
C TYR A 71 -6.41 5.32 -1.74
N THR A 72 -6.30 4.77 -0.54
CA THR A 72 -5.36 3.68 -0.22
C THR A 72 -5.97 2.64 0.69
N SER A 73 -5.46 1.39 0.63
CA SER A 73 -5.92 0.29 1.47
C SER A 73 -4.84 -0.78 1.69
N PRO A 74 -4.86 -1.45 2.87
CA PRO A 74 -5.63 -1.09 4.06
C PRO A 74 -5.07 0.16 4.74
N TYR A 75 -5.76 0.68 5.74
CA TYR A 75 -5.22 1.70 6.64
C TYR A 75 -4.21 1.09 7.62
N ILE A 76 -3.35 1.91 8.20
CA ILE A 76 -2.32 1.48 9.16
C ILE A 76 -2.79 1.71 10.60
N GLU A 77 -3.18 2.93 10.95
CA GLU A 77 -3.60 3.29 12.31
C GLU A 77 -5.07 3.69 12.38
N GLU A 78 -5.51 4.54 11.47
CA GLU A 78 -6.86 5.11 11.51
C GLU A 78 -7.61 4.82 10.22
N PHE A 79 -8.88 4.49 10.34
CA PHE A 79 -9.74 4.17 9.21
C PHE A 79 -9.78 5.28 8.14
N GLU A 80 -9.71 6.51 8.58
CA GLU A 80 -9.75 7.73 7.79
C GLU A 80 -8.54 7.87 6.85
N GLU A 81 -7.43 7.19 7.12
CA GLU A 81 -6.24 7.15 6.24
C GLU A 81 -6.55 6.64 4.83
N ARG A 82 -7.65 5.87 4.68
CA ARG A 82 -8.09 5.36 3.38
C ARG A 82 -8.43 6.48 2.40
N ILE A 83 -8.87 7.63 2.89
CA ILE A 83 -9.34 8.76 2.08
C ILE A 83 -8.65 10.01 2.56
N GLN A 84 -7.75 10.56 1.75
CA GLN A 84 -6.99 11.76 2.10
C GLN A 84 -7.14 12.84 1.04
N ILE A 85 -7.06 14.11 1.45
CA ILE A 85 -6.89 15.26 0.56
C ILE A 85 -5.66 16.03 1.02
N ASN A 86 -4.70 16.23 0.11
CA ASN A 86 -3.43 16.92 0.38
C ASN A 86 -2.66 16.32 1.58
N GLY A 87 -2.73 15.00 1.76
CA GLY A 87 -2.04 14.28 2.85
C GLY A 87 -2.76 14.32 4.20
N GLU A 88 -3.90 15.00 4.29
CA GLU A 88 -4.74 15.02 5.48
C GLU A 88 -5.89 14.02 5.35
N ASN A 89 -6.11 13.23 6.40
CA ASN A 89 -7.19 12.26 6.45
C ASN A 89 -8.56 12.95 6.36
N ILE A 90 -9.54 12.30 5.75
CA ILE A 90 -10.92 12.76 5.75
C ILE A 90 -11.39 12.99 7.19
N ASP A 91 -12.00 14.14 7.46
CA ASP A 91 -12.52 14.39 8.80
C ASP A 91 -13.80 13.56 9.08
N LYS A 92 -14.08 13.37 10.38
CA LYS A 92 -15.20 12.53 10.84
C LYS A 92 -16.57 13.02 10.37
N LYS A 93 -16.74 14.33 10.14
CA LYS A 93 -17.99 14.91 9.64
C LYS A 93 -18.17 14.63 8.15
N ASP A 94 -17.12 14.85 7.36
CA ASP A 94 -17.13 14.61 5.92
C ASP A 94 -17.28 13.10 5.62
N LEU A 95 -16.63 12.23 6.41
CA LEU A 95 -16.81 10.78 6.30
C LEU A 95 -18.28 10.41 6.58
N SER A 96 -18.83 10.85 7.71
CA SER A 96 -20.22 10.58 8.08
C SER A 96 -21.20 11.09 7.03
N TYR A 97 -20.97 12.29 6.51
CA TYR A 97 -21.80 12.87 5.47
C TYR A 97 -21.75 12.03 4.19
N SER A 98 -20.55 11.66 3.72
CA SER A 98 -20.38 10.88 2.51
C SER A 98 -20.99 9.47 2.64
N ILE A 99 -20.80 8.80 3.76
CA ILE A 99 -21.40 7.49 4.04
C ILE A 99 -22.93 7.60 4.12
N THR A 100 -23.47 8.66 4.73
CA THR A 100 -24.93 8.89 4.77
C THR A 100 -25.48 8.99 3.34
N LYS A 101 -24.84 9.77 2.46
CA LYS A 101 -25.26 9.89 1.06
C LYS A 101 -25.25 8.57 0.30
N VAL A 102 -24.25 7.73 0.54
CA VAL A 102 -24.20 6.38 -0.05
C VAL A 102 -25.32 5.51 0.52
N SER A 103 -25.52 5.51 1.83
CA SER A 103 -26.58 4.71 2.48
C SER A 103 -27.99 5.06 2.00
N ASP A 104 -28.25 6.34 1.68
CA ASP A 104 -29.55 6.81 1.16
C ASP A 104 -29.97 6.13 -0.16
N VAL A 105 -28.99 5.59 -0.91
CA VAL A 105 -29.24 4.93 -2.20
C VAL A 105 -29.07 3.41 -2.15
N VAL A 106 -28.46 2.85 -1.10
CA VAL A 106 -28.21 1.40 -0.97
C VAL A 106 -29.51 0.59 -1.05
N GLY A 107 -30.55 0.98 -0.32
CA GLY A 107 -31.85 0.27 -0.36
C GLY A 107 -32.50 0.24 -1.76
N LYS A 108 -32.24 1.27 -2.59
CA LYS A 108 -32.71 1.27 -3.99
C LYS A 108 -31.96 0.22 -4.82
N VAL A 109 -30.63 0.10 -4.64
CA VAL A 109 -29.79 -0.88 -5.34
C VAL A 109 -30.19 -2.31 -4.95
N GLU A 110 -30.44 -2.55 -3.66
CA GLU A 110 -30.96 -3.84 -3.15
C GLU A 110 -32.32 -4.19 -3.78
N ASN A 111 -33.25 -3.25 -3.80
CA ASN A 111 -34.60 -3.44 -4.39
C ASN A 111 -34.57 -3.65 -5.92
N MET A 112 -33.52 -3.19 -6.59
CA MET A 112 -33.28 -3.45 -8.02
C MET A 112 -32.68 -4.85 -8.30
N GLY A 113 -32.40 -5.64 -7.24
CA GLY A 113 -31.91 -7.01 -7.37
C GLY A 113 -30.38 -7.15 -7.46
N TYR A 114 -29.60 -6.08 -7.25
CA TYR A 114 -28.14 -6.14 -7.27
C TYR A 114 -27.54 -6.75 -5.99
N GLY A 115 -28.33 -6.94 -4.96
CA GLY A 115 -27.88 -7.45 -3.66
C GLY A 115 -27.23 -6.38 -2.77
N ASN A 116 -26.71 -6.83 -1.63
CA ASN A 116 -26.10 -5.93 -0.64
C ASN A 116 -24.69 -5.52 -1.05
N PRO A 117 -24.38 -4.21 -1.06
CA PRO A 117 -23.01 -3.74 -1.23
C PRO A 117 -22.09 -4.18 -0.08
N THR A 118 -20.85 -4.47 -0.40
CA THR A 118 -19.79 -4.78 0.56
C THR A 118 -19.27 -3.51 1.25
N GLU A 119 -18.52 -3.68 2.35
CA GLU A 119 -17.82 -2.58 3.02
C GLU A 119 -16.95 -1.79 2.02
N PHE A 120 -16.14 -2.49 1.22
CA PHE A 120 -15.21 -1.84 0.29
C PHE A 120 -15.93 -1.08 -0.84
N GLU A 121 -17.05 -1.60 -1.35
CA GLU A 121 -17.88 -0.89 -2.34
C GLU A 121 -18.44 0.42 -1.77
N ILE A 122 -18.96 0.39 -0.54
CA ILE A 122 -19.51 1.58 0.14
C ILE A 122 -18.43 2.64 0.34
N ILE A 123 -17.27 2.26 0.84
CA ILE A 123 -16.15 3.19 1.08
C ILE A 123 -15.65 3.77 -0.24
N THR A 124 -15.51 2.95 -1.28
CA THR A 124 -15.08 3.38 -2.61
C THR A 124 -16.06 4.40 -3.22
N VAL A 125 -17.37 4.15 -3.13
CA VAL A 125 -18.40 5.10 -3.60
C VAL A 125 -18.36 6.40 -2.78
N ALA A 126 -18.21 6.31 -1.46
CA ALA A 126 -18.10 7.46 -0.58
C ALA A 126 -16.86 8.30 -0.89
N MET A 127 -15.73 7.67 -1.21
CA MET A 127 -14.50 8.35 -1.65
C MET A 127 -14.73 9.12 -2.95
N PHE A 128 -15.32 8.52 -3.99
CA PHE A 128 -15.61 9.22 -5.23
C PHE A 128 -16.56 10.40 -5.03
N TYR A 129 -17.59 10.22 -4.19
CA TYR A 129 -18.51 11.29 -3.84
C TYR A 129 -17.78 12.44 -3.13
N TYR A 130 -16.95 12.12 -2.13
CA TYR A 130 -16.19 13.09 -1.35
C TYR A 130 -15.19 13.87 -2.20
N PHE A 131 -14.41 13.21 -3.04
CA PHE A 131 -13.42 13.86 -3.91
C PHE A 131 -14.11 14.80 -4.93
N CYS A 132 -15.25 14.38 -5.49
CA CYS A 132 -16.04 15.22 -6.35
C CYS A 132 -16.62 16.44 -5.60
N LEU A 133 -17.16 16.24 -4.39
CA LEU A 133 -17.70 17.31 -3.54
C LEU A 133 -16.64 18.33 -3.15
N LYS A 134 -15.41 17.88 -2.90
CA LYS A 134 -14.27 18.73 -2.54
C LYS A 134 -13.53 19.29 -3.76
N GLU A 135 -13.95 18.96 -4.98
CA GLU A 135 -13.37 19.47 -6.22
C GLU A 135 -11.85 19.27 -6.27
N VAL A 136 -11.38 18.00 -6.08
CA VAL A 136 -9.96 17.70 -6.22
C VAL A 136 -9.52 17.81 -7.69
N ASP A 137 -8.32 18.34 -7.93
CA ASP A 137 -7.74 18.44 -9.28
C ASP A 137 -7.37 17.06 -9.83
N PHE A 138 -6.86 16.22 -8.96
CA PHE A 138 -6.45 14.82 -9.25
C PHE A 138 -6.87 13.87 -8.14
N ALA A 139 -7.18 12.63 -8.52
CA ALA A 139 -7.39 11.54 -7.60
C ALA A 139 -6.38 10.42 -7.90
N VAL A 140 -5.50 10.10 -6.95
CA VAL A 140 -4.54 8.99 -7.04
C VAL A 140 -5.14 7.81 -6.27
N ILE A 141 -5.54 6.77 -7.00
CA ILE A 141 -6.41 5.71 -6.49
C ILE A 141 -5.69 4.37 -6.52
N GLU A 142 -5.46 3.79 -5.36
CA GLU A 142 -4.95 2.43 -5.18
C GLU A 142 -6.10 1.43 -5.29
N VAL A 143 -5.89 0.36 -6.07
CA VAL A 143 -6.76 -0.81 -6.15
C VAL A 143 -6.73 -1.58 -4.82
N GLY A 144 -7.91 -1.98 -4.32
CA GLY A 144 -7.99 -2.78 -3.10
C GLY A 144 -7.53 -4.21 -3.32
N LEU A 145 -8.15 -4.94 -4.26
CA LEU A 145 -7.82 -6.33 -4.55
C LEU A 145 -7.95 -6.64 -6.05
N GLY A 146 -6.92 -7.27 -6.61
CA GLY A 146 -6.91 -7.62 -8.03
C GLY A 146 -6.80 -6.39 -8.92
N GLY A 147 -7.87 -6.01 -9.58
CA GLY A 147 -7.99 -4.85 -10.46
C GLY A 147 -9.24 -4.93 -11.35
N ARG A 148 -9.41 -6.00 -12.11
CA ARG A 148 -10.48 -6.16 -13.11
C ARG A 148 -11.89 -5.98 -12.53
N LEU A 149 -12.14 -6.58 -11.39
CA LEU A 149 -13.42 -6.53 -10.68
C LEU A 149 -13.36 -5.74 -9.35
N ASP A 150 -12.30 -4.97 -9.17
CA ASP A 150 -12.18 -4.08 -8.00
C ASP A 150 -13.14 -2.90 -8.13
N SER A 151 -13.78 -2.52 -7.02
CA SER A 151 -14.77 -1.44 -6.99
C SER A 151 -14.23 -0.09 -7.47
N THR A 152 -12.89 0.10 -7.46
CA THR A 152 -12.26 1.31 -8.01
C THR A 152 -12.25 1.32 -9.53
N ASN A 153 -12.41 0.17 -10.21
CA ASN A 153 -12.26 0.05 -11.66
C ASN A 153 -13.46 0.58 -12.48
N VAL A 154 -14.38 1.27 -11.86
CA VAL A 154 -15.48 2.01 -12.50
C VAL A 154 -15.04 3.34 -13.13
N LEU A 155 -13.84 3.83 -12.81
CA LEU A 155 -13.28 5.09 -13.31
C LEU A 155 -12.61 4.94 -14.69
N ASP A 156 -12.48 6.04 -15.41
CA ASP A 156 -11.65 6.16 -16.61
C ASP A 156 -10.35 6.91 -16.25
N PRO A 157 -9.19 6.23 -16.16
CA PRO A 157 -7.97 6.86 -15.73
C PRO A 157 -7.34 7.72 -16.83
N ILE A 158 -6.63 8.80 -16.43
CA ILE A 158 -5.72 9.54 -17.33
C ILE A 158 -4.35 8.86 -17.42
N LEU A 159 -4.03 7.99 -16.45
CA LEU A 159 -2.81 7.20 -16.37
C LEU A 159 -3.06 5.95 -15.52
N SER A 160 -2.62 4.78 -15.98
CA SER A 160 -2.62 3.54 -15.20
C SER A 160 -1.20 3.16 -14.82
N ILE A 161 -1.03 2.56 -13.64
CA ILE A 161 0.28 2.12 -13.14
C ILE A 161 0.14 0.68 -12.65
N ILE A 162 1.01 -0.18 -13.13
CA ILE A 162 1.14 -1.56 -12.64
C ILE A 162 2.45 -1.66 -11.85
N THR A 163 2.33 -1.76 -10.53
CA THR A 163 3.47 -1.98 -9.63
C THR A 163 3.88 -3.46 -9.64
N SER A 164 4.75 -3.93 -8.75
CA SER A 164 5.21 -5.32 -8.79
C SER A 164 4.05 -6.33 -8.69
N ILE A 165 4.13 -7.40 -9.47
CA ILE A 165 3.20 -8.55 -9.42
C ILE A 165 3.95 -9.74 -8.83
N SER A 166 3.38 -10.34 -7.79
CA SER A 166 3.88 -11.54 -7.13
C SER A 166 2.73 -12.37 -6.57
N TYR A 167 3.04 -13.55 -6.04
CA TYR A 167 2.05 -14.45 -5.44
C TYR A 167 1.46 -13.83 -4.17
N ASP A 168 0.19 -13.51 -4.20
CA ASP A 168 -0.63 -13.12 -3.06
C ASP A 168 -2.11 -13.29 -3.42
N HIS A 169 -2.95 -13.54 -2.42
CA HIS A 169 -4.40 -13.77 -2.59
C HIS A 169 -4.73 -14.84 -3.64
N MET A 170 -3.92 -15.91 -3.73
CA MET A 170 -4.00 -16.94 -4.76
C MET A 170 -5.37 -17.63 -4.83
N ASN A 171 -6.05 -17.77 -3.70
CA ASN A 171 -7.41 -18.31 -3.60
C ASN A 171 -8.49 -17.45 -4.32
N ILE A 172 -8.16 -16.22 -4.68
CA ILE A 172 -9.10 -15.28 -5.35
C ILE A 172 -8.58 -14.89 -6.74
N LEU A 173 -7.27 -14.64 -6.87
CA LEU A 173 -6.68 -14.04 -8.07
C LEU A 173 -6.09 -15.08 -9.04
N GLY A 174 -5.93 -16.33 -8.59
CA GLY A 174 -5.36 -17.41 -9.39
C GLY A 174 -4.05 -17.96 -8.81
N GLU A 175 -3.64 -19.12 -9.35
CA GLU A 175 -2.50 -19.91 -8.84
C GLU A 175 -1.20 -19.60 -9.60
N THR A 176 -1.28 -18.91 -10.74
CA THR A 176 -0.13 -18.54 -11.57
C THR A 176 0.08 -17.02 -11.62
N LEU A 177 1.31 -16.60 -11.96
CA LEU A 177 1.61 -15.17 -12.13
C LEU A 177 0.83 -14.55 -13.29
N GLU A 178 0.55 -15.32 -14.33
CA GLU A 178 -0.25 -14.89 -15.49
C GLU A 178 -1.69 -14.60 -15.08
N GLU A 179 -2.31 -15.47 -14.27
CA GLU A 179 -3.68 -15.28 -13.77
C GLU A 179 -3.76 -14.06 -12.86
N ILE A 180 -2.83 -13.94 -11.91
CA ILE A 180 -2.75 -12.78 -11.01
C ILE A 180 -2.50 -11.49 -11.81
N ALA A 181 -1.63 -11.53 -12.82
CA ALA A 181 -1.39 -10.40 -13.72
C ALA A 181 -2.64 -10.03 -14.49
N TYR A 182 -3.37 -11.01 -15.03
CA TYR A 182 -4.62 -10.79 -15.78
C TYR A 182 -5.68 -10.04 -14.95
N GLU A 183 -5.84 -10.40 -13.67
CA GLU A 183 -6.75 -9.69 -12.78
C GLU A 183 -6.30 -8.24 -12.55
N LYS A 184 -4.98 -8.01 -12.36
CA LYS A 184 -4.45 -6.67 -12.08
C LYS A 184 -4.47 -5.73 -13.29
N VAL A 185 -4.17 -6.24 -14.48
CA VAL A 185 -4.20 -5.45 -15.72
C VAL A 185 -5.61 -5.08 -16.18
N GLY A 186 -6.64 -5.59 -15.53
CA GLY A 186 -8.02 -5.18 -15.76
C GLY A 186 -8.29 -3.69 -15.56
N ILE A 187 -7.38 -2.96 -14.89
CA ILE A 187 -7.44 -1.49 -14.77
C ILE A 187 -6.96 -0.77 -16.03
N ILE A 188 -6.33 -1.48 -16.97
CA ILE A 188 -5.81 -0.89 -18.21
C ILE A 188 -6.98 -0.65 -19.18
N LYS A 189 -7.17 0.63 -19.51
CA LYS A 189 -8.15 1.10 -20.49
C LYS A 189 -7.44 1.71 -21.70
N LYS A 190 -7.76 2.93 -22.08
CA LYS A 190 -7.11 3.63 -23.22
C LYS A 190 -5.95 4.53 -22.80
N ALA A 191 -5.87 4.85 -21.52
CA ALA A 191 -4.83 5.71 -20.97
C ALA A 191 -3.44 5.04 -21.06
N PRO A 192 -2.35 5.82 -21.09
CA PRO A 192 -1.00 5.31 -20.97
C PRO A 192 -0.81 4.46 -19.71
N VAL A 193 0.13 3.51 -19.78
CA VAL A 193 0.46 2.57 -18.70
C VAL A 193 1.93 2.70 -18.34
N ILE A 194 2.23 2.88 -17.05
CA ILE A 194 3.59 2.74 -16.52
C ILE A 194 3.69 1.36 -15.88
N MET A 195 4.70 0.59 -16.26
CA MET A 195 4.93 -0.75 -15.76
C MET A 195 6.24 -0.80 -14.95
N TYR A 196 6.11 -1.13 -13.66
CA TYR A 196 7.23 -1.52 -12.80
C TYR A 196 7.95 -2.75 -13.38
N PRO A 197 9.25 -2.99 -13.13
CA PRO A 197 9.93 -4.21 -13.56
C PRO A 197 9.21 -5.47 -13.11
N GLN A 198 8.91 -6.37 -14.04
CA GLN A 198 8.12 -7.58 -13.82
C GLN A 198 8.94 -8.84 -14.07
N LYS A 199 8.42 -9.99 -13.60
CA LYS A 199 8.81 -11.29 -14.12
C LYS A 199 8.23 -11.46 -15.53
N GLU A 200 8.88 -12.26 -16.36
CA GLU A 200 8.56 -12.41 -17.79
C GLU A 200 7.09 -12.81 -18.02
N GLU A 201 6.56 -13.69 -17.19
CA GLU A 201 5.18 -14.17 -17.28
C GLU A 201 4.17 -13.03 -17.11
N SER A 202 4.36 -12.19 -16.09
CA SER A 202 3.51 -11.02 -15.82
C SER A 202 3.69 -9.93 -16.88
N GLU A 203 4.94 -9.70 -17.34
CA GLU A 203 5.25 -8.71 -18.36
C GLU A 203 4.52 -9.01 -19.67
N LYS A 204 4.54 -10.27 -20.15
CA LYS A 204 3.84 -10.70 -21.36
C LYS A 204 2.33 -10.43 -21.30
N VAL A 205 1.71 -10.64 -20.13
CA VAL A 205 0.27 -10.36 -19.95
C VAL A 205 0.00 -8.87 -20.08
N ILE A 206 0.82 -8.01 -19.43
CA ILE A 206 0.67 -6.56 -19.49
C ILE A 206 0.84 -6.05 -20.91
N GLU A 207 1.88 -6.50 -21.64
CA GLU A 207 2.14 -6.13 -23.03
C GLU A 207 0.97 -6.51 -23.95
N LYS A 208 0.47 -7.74 -23.80
CA LYS A 208 -0.67 -8.24 -24.57
C LYS A 208 -1.89 -7.33 -24.39
N VAL A 209 -2.25 -7.04 -23.14
CA VAL A 209 -3.43 -6.20 -22.83
C VAL A 209 -3.24 -4.76 -23.32
N CYS A 210 -2.04 -4.18 -23.17
CA CYS A 210 -1.76 -2.85 -23.73
C CYS A 210 -1.90 -2.81 -25.25
N LYS A 211 -1.44 -3.85 -25.96
CA LYS A 211 -1.59 -3.98 -27.40
C LYS A 211 -3.06 -4.11 -27.81
N GLU A 212 -3.85 -4.93 -27.12
CA GLU A 212 -5.29 -5.09 -27.34
C GLU A 212 -6.07 -3.81 -27.10
N LYS A 213 -5.74 -3.07 -26.04
CA LYS A 213 -6.38 -1.78 -25.69
C LYS A 213 -5.83 -0.60 -26.50
N LYS A 214 -4.77 -0.82 -27.30
CA LYS A 214 -4.07 0.21 -28.09
C LYS A 214 -3.61 1.39 -27.24
N CYS A 215 -3.12 1.11 -26.04
CA CYS A 215 -2.56 2.11 -25.13
C CYS A 215 -1.04 2.09 -25.16
N GLU A 216 -0.42 3.22 -24.83
CA GLU A 216 1.02 3.35 -24.71
C GLU A 216 1.51 2.64 -23.45
N LEU A 217 2.54 1.79 -23.59
CA LEU A 217 3.20 1.13 -22.47
C LEU A 217 4.62 1.71 -22.28
N ILE A 218 4.88 2.21 -21.08
CA ILE A 218 6.19 2.71 -20.65
C ILE A 218 6.72 1.76 -19.59
N LYS A 219 7.82 1.08 -19.91
CA LYS A 219 8.47 0.12 -19.02
C LYS A 219 9.58 0.79 -18.21
N VAL A 220 9.64 0.50 -16.93
CA VAL A 220 10.80 0.80 -16.09
C VAL A 220 11.86 -0.27 -16.32
N ASN A 221 12.78 -0.04 -17.24
CA ASN A 221 13.87 -0.96 -17.55
C ASN A 221 15.22 -0.22 -17.71
N ASP A 222 16.31 -0.96 -17.60
CA ASP A 222 17.68 -0.43 -17.57
C ASP A 222 18.10 0.30 -18.87
N ASN A 223 17.45 0.00 -20.01
CA ASN A 223 17.75 0.65 -21.30
C ASN A 223 17.23 2.09 -21.40
N LEU A 224 16.36 2.51 -20.50
CA LEU A 224 15.75 3.85 -20.47
C LEU A 224 16.24 4.70 -19.31
N ILE A 225 16.96 4.07 -18.36
CA ILE A 225 17.19 4.62 -17.03
C ILE A 225 18.60 4.24 -16.58
N ASN A 226 19.38 5.24 -16.17
CA ASN A 226 20.59 5.02 -15.41
C ASN A 226 20.36 5.41 -13.95
N VAL A 227 20.69 4.51 -13.02
CA VAL A 227 20.55 4.72 -11.58
C VAL A 227 21.90 4.54 -10.91
N GLU A 228 22.40 5.62 -10.35
CA GLU A 228 23.64 5.62 -9.57
C GLU A 228 23.28 5.78 -8.09
N ILE A 229 23.41 4.72 -7.30
CA ILE A 229 23.11 4.74 -5.86
C ILE A 229 24.32 5.30 -5.12
N GLU A 230 24.11 6.35 -4.34
CA GLU A 230 25.12 6.90 -3.45
C GLU A 230 25.39 5.98 -2.25
N ILE A 231 26.53 6.18 -1.57
CA ILE A 231 26.89 5.44 -0.37
C ILE A 231 25.82 5.68 0.70
N LEU A 232 25.17 4.58 1.13
CA LEU A 232 24.12 4.63 2.13
C LEU A 232 24.71 4.88 3.52
N GLU A 233 24.35 5.99 4.12
CA GLU A 233 24.59 6.19 5.55
C GLU A 233 23.50 5.45 6.35
N LYS A 234 23.89 4.35 7.02
CA LYS A 234 22.98 3.50 7.79
C LYS A 234 22.30 4.29 8.93
N ASN A 235 21.08 3.88 9.29
CA ASN A 235 20.27 4.46 10.38
C ASN A 235 19.84 5.93 10.18
N LYS A 236 20.03 6.54 9.00
CA LYS A 236 19.62 7.93 8.73
C LYS A 236 18.16 8.10 8.34
N GLY A 237 17.50 7.03 7.90
CA GLY A 237 16.08 7.08 7.48
C GLY A 237 15.85 7.72 6.12
N VAL A 238 16.91 7.92 5.33
CA VAL A 238 16.86 8.41 3.94
C VAL A 238 17.85 7.64 3.07
N GLN A 239 17.60 7.62 1.76
CA GLN A 239 18.50 7.07 0.76
C GLN A 239 18.64 8.03 -0.42
N SER A 240 19.85 8.15 -0.98
CA SER A 240 20.15 9.05 -2.09
C SER A 240 20.56 8.27 -3.33
N PHE A 241 20.14 8.72 -4.48
CA PHE A 241 20.54 8.19 -5.77
C PHE A 241 20.35 9.23 -6.88
N ARG A 242 21.15 9.10 -7.94
CA ARG A 242 20.96 9.85 -9.17
C ARG A 242 20.18 9.00 -10.16
N LEU A 243 19.13 9.57 -10.71
CA LEU A 243 18.30 8.96 -11.74
C LEU A 243 18.40 9.78 -13.02
N THR A 244 18.85 9.15 -14.11
CA THR A 244 18.79 9.76 -15.45
C THR A 244 17.75 9.02 -16.28
N THR A 245 16.73 9.73 -16.74
CA THR A 245 15.71 9.27 -17.67
C THR A 245 15.98 9.82 -19.07
N LYS A 246 15.15 9.48 -20.06
CA LYS A 246 15.21 10.12 -21.38
C LYS A 246 14.90 11.63 -21.35
N LYS A 247 14.24 12.10 -20.31
CA LYS A 247 13.75 13.47 -20.21
C LYS A 247 14.66 14.37 -19.40
N ASP A 248 15.13 13.88 -18.28
CA ASP A 248 15.91 14.69 -17.32
C ASP A 248 16.79 13.81 -16.41
N THR A 249 17.65 14.46 -15.61
CA THR A 249 18.43 13.85 -14.55
C THR A 249 17.98 14.40 -13.20
N TYR A 250 17.74 13.52 -12.23
CA TYR A 250 17.25 13.84 -10.89
C TYR A 250 18.24 13.39 -9.82
N ASP A 251 18.70 14.29 -8.97
CA ASP A 251 19.40 13.95 -7.73
C ASP A 251 18.35 13.80 -6.63
N ILE A 252 18.05 12.55 -6.27
CA ILE A 252 16.95 12.20 -5.36
C ILE A 252 17.50 11.88 -3.98
N CYS A 253 16.92 12.52 -2.96
CA CYS A 253 17.00 12.10 -1.59
C CYS A 253 15.60 11.56 -1.20
N LEU A 254 15.45 10.26 -1.11
CA LEU A 254 14.18 9.60 -0.84
C LEU A 254 14.05 9.27 0.64
N SER A 255 12.95 9.69 1.25
CA SER A 255 12.64 9.42 2.67
C SER A 255 12.07 8.01 2.94
N LEU A 256 11.80 7.21 1.91
CA LEU A 256 11.39 5.81 2.04
C LEU A 256 12.59 4.90 1.77
N LEU A 257 12.85 3.97 2.69
CA LEU A 257 14.01 3.08 2.62
C LEU A 257 13.71 1.78 1.86
N GLY A 258 14.73 1.21 1.25
CA GLY A 258 14.70 -0.08 0.57
C GLY A 258 14.91 0.02 -0.95
N GLU A 259 15.56 -0.99 -1.53
CA GLU A 259 15.78 -1.04 -2.99
C GLU A 259 14.49 -1.06 -3.78
N HIS A 260 13.45 -1.74 -3.25
CA HIS A 260 12.12 -1.74 -3.85
C HIS A 260 11.49 -0.33 -3.88
N GLN A 261 11.82 0.53 -2.90
CA GLN A 261 11.34 1.92 -2.90
C GLN A 261 12.04 2.78 -3.95
N ILE A 262 13.31 2.50 -4.28
CA ILE A 262 13.98 3.13 -5.43
C ILE A 262 13.22 2.81 -6.71
N LYS A 263 12.88 1.53 -6.95
CA LYS A 263 12.10 1.10 -8.12
C LYS A 263 10.69 1.70 -8.13
N ASN A 264 10.00 1.77 -6.99
CA ASN A 264 8.71 2.44 -6.87
C ASN A 264 8.84 3.95 -7.18
N CYS A 265 9.89 4.59 -6.71
CA CYS A 265 10.19 6.00 -6.96
C CYS A 265 10.43 6.26 -8.46
N ILE A 266 11.22 5.43 -9.12
CA ILE A 266 11.44 5.52 -10.57
C ILE A 266 10.12 5.37 -11.32
N THR A 267 9.29 4.38 -10.94
CA THR A 267 7.95 4.19 -11.51
C THR A 267 7.09 5.45 -11.33
N GLY A 268 7.14 6.06 -10.14
CA GLY A 268 6.45 7.31 -9.84
C GLY A 268 6.98 8.50 -10.66
N ILE A 269 8.30 8.62 -10.82
CA ILE A 269 8.91 9.70 -11.65
C ILE A 269 8.51 9.55 -13.12
N LEU A 270 8.54 8.36 -13.69
CA LEU A 270 8.08 8.12 -15.06
C LEU A 270 6.59 8.43 -15.24
N ALA A 271 5.77 8.11 -14.22
CA ALA A 271 4.36 8.48 -14.18
C ALA A 271 4.20 10.01 -14.21
N VAL A 272 4.97 10.74 -13.38
CA VAL A 272 4.97 12.20 -13.34
C VAL A 272 5.47 12.79 -14.66
N GLU A 273 6.54 12.27 -15.25
CA GLU A 273 7.00 12.70 -16.58
C GLU A 273 5.92 12.51 -17.66
N LYS A 274 5.16 11.39 -17.57
CA LYS A 274 4.05 11.17 -18.48
C LYS A 274 2.91 12.17 -18.25
N LEU A 275 2.58 12.51 -17.01
CA LEU A 275 1.61 13.56 -16.69
C LEU A 275 2.04 14.93 -17.25
N ILE A 276 3.34 15.27 -17.15
CA ILE A 276 3.89 16.49 -17.78
C ILE A 276 3.69 16.45 -19.30
N ASN A 277 3.93 15.32 -19.96
CA ASN A 277 3.71 15.17 -21.40
C ASN A 277 2.23 15.26 -21.79
N LEU A 278 1.31 14.98 -20.87
CA LEU A 278 -0.13 15.19 -21.02
C LEU A 278 -0.57 16.64 -20.73
N GLY A 279 0.38 17.57 -20.51
CA GLY A 279 0.14 19.00 -20.31
C GLY A 279 -0.06 19.43 -18.86
N ILE A 280 0.18 18.56 -17.87
CA ILE A 280 0.11 18.91 -16.45
C ILE A 280 1.39 19.63 -16.05
N LYS A 281 1.26 20.81 -15.45
CA LYS A 281 2.42 21.63 -15.05
C LYS A 281 3.02 21.12 -13.74
N ILE A 282 4.16 20.48 -13.81
CA ILE A 282 4.93 20.00 -12.65
C ILE A 282 6.39 20.37 -12.88
N GLU A 283 6.95 21.16 -11.99
CA GLU A 283 8.36 21.55 -12.06
C GLU A 283 9.26 20.46 -11.46
N LYS A 284 10.49 20.35 -11.97
CA LYS A 284 11.48 19.40 -11.47
C LYS A 284 11.76 19.57 -9.97
N VAL A 285 11.79 20.82 -9.49
CA VAL A 285 12.01 21.11 -8.07
C VAL A 285 10.91 20.53 -7.20
N SER A 286 9.65 20.51 -7.66
CA SER A 286 8.52 19.91 -6.95
C SER A 286 8.69 18.39 -6.81
N ILE A 287 9.22 17.70 -7.85
CA ILE A 287 9.49 16.27 -7.80
C ILE A 287 10.54 15.97 -6.72
N ILE A 288 11.68 16.66 -6.75
CA ILE A 288 12.79 16.44 -5.81
C ILE A 288 12.37 16.77 -4.37
N SER A 289 11.68 17.91 -4.19
CA SER A 289 11.23 18.36 -2.86
C SER A 289 10.21 17.39 -2.26
N ALA A 290 9.22 16.93 -3.04
CA ALA A 290 8.20 16.01 -2.58
C ALA A 290 8.79 14.67 -2.13
N LEU A 291 9.69 14.08 -2.92
CA LEU A 291 10.30 12.78 -2.63
C LEU A 291 11.19 12.81 -1.39
N LYS A 292 11.77 13.96 -1.06
CA LYS A 292 12.52 14.16 0.19
C LYS A 292 11.61 14.19 1.42
N LYS A 293 10.35 14.59 1.28
CA LYS A 293 9.40 14.79 2.39
C LYS A 293 8.35 13.69 2.49
N VAL A 294 8.18 12.86 1.44
CA VAL A 294 7.11 11.86 1.39
C VAL A 294 7.20 10.91 2.59
N LYS A 295 6.05 10.62 3.20
CA LYS A 295 5.92 9.69 4.31
C LYS A 295 4.97 8.58 3.93
N TRP A 296 5.34 7.35 4.23
CA TRP A 296 4.46 6.20 4.12
C TRP A 296 4.74 5.26 5.28
N PRO A 297 3.82 5.16 6.26
CA PRO A 297 4.04 4.37 7.46
C PRO A 297 4.33 2.90 7.18
N ALA A 298 5.00 2.24 8.11
CA ALA A 298 5.28 0.81 8.07
C ALA A 298 6.03 0.33 6.80
N ARG A 299 7.00 1.13 6.33
CA ARG A 299 7.93 0.75 5.25
C ARG A 299 9.37 1.06 5.67
N LEU A 300 10.02 0.09 6.33
CA LEU A 300 11.32 0.25 6.99
C LEU A 300 11.37 1.55 7.83
N GLU A 301 10.24 1.83 8.51
CA GLU A 301 10.04 3.07 9.26
C GLU A 301 10.80 3.02 10.58
N ILE A 302 11.73 3.97 10.79
CA ILE A 302 12.39 4.15 12.07
C ILE A 302 11.42 4.92 12.99
N VAL A 303 10.90 4.26 14.02
CA VAL A 303 9.97 4.86 15.00
C VAL A 303 10.64 5.21 16.33
N ASN A 304 11.77 4.57 16.63
CA ASN A 304 12.61 4.92 17.79
C ASN A 304 14.09 4.73 17.43
N LYS A 305 14.96 5.57 17.99
CA LYS A 305 16.40 5.55 17.71
C LYS A 305 17.22 4.80 18.75
N LYS A 306 16.73 4.68 19.98
CA LYS A 306 17.42 4.03 21.11
C LYS A 306 16.41 3.30 22.02
N PRO A 307 16.36 1.95 21.99
CA PRO A 307 16.99 1.10 20.97
C PRO A 307 16.41 1.38 19.58
N LEU A 308 17.20 1.13 18.53
CA LEU A 308 16.72 1.29 17.17
C LEU A 308 15.50 0.40 16.94
N THR A 309 14.35 1.00 16.66
CA THR A 309 13.10 0.26 16.40
C THR A 309 12.58 0.57 15.02
N VAL A 310 12.41 -0.48 14.22
CA VAL A 310 12.00 -0.40 12.82
C VAL A 310 10.69 -1.16 12.63
N LEU A 311 9.75 -0.54 11.94
CA LEU A 311 8.48 -1.16 11.56
C LEU A 311 8.44 -1.41 10.07
N ASP A 312 7.98 -2.60 9.66
CA ASP A 312 7.77 -2.94 8.26
C ASP A 312 6.51 -3.77 8.05
N GLY A 313 5.72 -3.39 7.06
CA GLY A 313 4.45 -4.03 6.73
C GLY A 313 4.56 -5.25 5.81
N ALA A 314 5.73 -5.86 5.64
CA ALA A 314 5.90 -7.10 4.89
C ALA A 314 5.01 -8.21 5.47
N HIS A 315 4.15 -8.80 4.64
CA HIS A 315 3.12 -9.76 5.04
C HIS A 315 2.87 -10.87 4.00
N ASN A 316 3.70 -10.94 2.97
CA ASN A 316 3.76 -12.02 1.98
C ASN A 316 5.24 -12.38 1.74
N ILE A 317 5.49 -13.50 1.06
CA ILE A 317 6.85 -14.03 0.90
C ILE A 317 7.76 -13.03 0.17
N ASP A 318 7.28 -12.38 -0.90
CA ASP A 318 8.03 -11.41 -1.68
C ASP A 318 8.41 -10.17 -0.83
N GLY A 319 7.47 -9.69 0.00
CA GLY A 319 7.72 -8.63 0.98
C GLY A 319 8.76 -9.02 2.03
N ILE A 320 8.69 -10.24 2.55
CA ILE A 320 9.65 -10.77 3.55
C ILE A 320 11.04 -10.97 2.93
N GLU A 321 11.16 -11.46 1.69
CA GLU A 321 12.44 -11.55 0.99
C GLU A 321 13.05 -10.15 0.77
N SER A 322 12.22 -9.20 0.37
CA SER A 322 12.64 -7.81 0.25
C SER A 322 13.10 -7.25 1.59
N LEU A 323 12.36 -7.48 2.68
CA LEU A 323 12.72 -7.05 4.03
C LEU A 323 14.07 -7.65 4.45
N LYS A 324 14.25 -8.97 4.30
CA LYS A 324 15.50 -9.68 4.60
C LYS A 324 16.70 -9.02 3.89
N ASN A 325 16.56 -8.74 2.60
CA ASN A 325 17.64 -8.17 1.79
C ASN A 325 17.98 -6.73 2.17
N ASN A 326 17.01 -5.99 2.72
CA ASN A 326 17.18 -4.58 3.03
C ASN A 326 17.58 -4.31 4.49
N VAL A 327 17.22 -5.15 5.45
CA VAL A 327 17.48 -4.91 6.88
C VAL A 327 18.98 -4.67 7.14
N SER A 328 19.84 -5.59 6.74
CA SER A 328 21.29 -5.47 6.94
C SER A 328 21.94 -4.38 6.08
N LYS A 329 21.31 -4.04 4.95
CA LYS A 329 21.83 -3.00 4.04
C LYS A 329 21.60 -1.60 4.60
N TYR A 330 20.42 -1.34 5.14
CA TYR A 330 19.99 -0.01 5.59
C TYR A 330 20.25 0.25 7.07
N PHE A 331 20.40 -0.81 7.88
CA PHE A 331 20.59 -0.67 9.32
C PHE A 331 21.91 -1.28 9.79
N LYS A 332 22.52 -0.64 10.78
CA LYS A 332 23.66 -1.14 11.53
C LYS A 332 23.18 -1.49 12.93
N TYR A 333 23.37 -2.75 13.31
CA TYR A 333 22.97 -3.29 14.62
C TYR A 333 23.86 -4.48 14.97
N ASN A 334 23.95 -4.81 16.26
CA ASN A 334 24.69 -5.99 16.75
C ASN A 334 23.78 -7.23 16.80
N LYS A 335 22.61 -7.10 17.45
CA LYS A 335 21.60 -8.17 17.55
C LYS A 335 20.28 -7.68 17.00
N LEU A 336 19.49 -8.61 16.46
CA LEU A 336 18.13 -8.37 16.00
C LEU A 336 17.13 -9.06 16.92
N ILE A 337 16.25 -8.30 17.52
CA ILE A 337 15.07 -8.77 18.24
C ILE A 337 13.87 -8.60 17.31
N LEU A 338 13.18 -9.70 17.01
CA LEU A 338 12.08 -9.74 16.07
C LEU A 338 10.75 -9.88 16.80
N ILE A 339 9.83 -8.94 16.64
CA ILE A 339 8.41 -9.10 17.02
C ILE A 339 7.65 -9.48 15.75
N LEU A 340 7.03 -10.64 15.74
CA LEU A 340 6.45 -11.27 14.56
C LEU A 340 4.98 -11.66 14.79
N GLY A 341 4.09 -11.18 13.92
CA GLY A 341 2.70 -11.63 13.88
C GLY A 341 2.24 -11.80 12.42
N ILE A 342 1.67 -12.95 12.07
CA ILE A 342 1.31 -13.31 10.69
C ILE A 342 -0.17 -13.72 10.63
N LEU A 343 -0.82 -13.50 9.49
CA LEU A 343 -2.19 -13.97 9.24
C LEU A 343 -2.18 -15.40 8.71
N LYS A 344 -3.17 -16.24 9.10
CA LYS A 344 -3.30 -17.66 8.74
C LYS A 344 -3.35 -17.95 7.24
N ASP A 345 -3.91 -17.01 6.49
CA ASP A 345 -4.09 -17.13 5.03
C ASP A 345 -2.81 -16.86 4.22
N LYS A 346 -1.69 -16.58 4.90
CA LYS A 346 -0.40 -16.33 4.26
C LYS A 346 0.49 -17.58 4.25
N GLN A 347 1.57 -17.53 3.49
CA GLN A 347 2.58 -18.59 3.43
C GLN A 347 3.48 -18.56 4.69
N VAL A 348 2.87 -18.88 5.84
CA VAL A 348 3.45 -18.68 7.19
C VAL A 348 4.82 -19.33 7.33
N GLU A 349 4.96 -20.62 6.95
CA GLU A 349 6.19 -21.35 7.14
C GLU A 349 7.33 -20.82 6.25
N ASP A 350 7.05 -20.43 5.00
CA ASP A 350 8.06 -19.87 4.09
C ASP A 350 8.53 -18.50 4.56
N MET A 351 7.61 -17.65 5.07
CA MET A 351 7.95 -16.37 5.65
C MET A 351 8.85 -16.52 6.87
N ILE A 352 8.54 -17.47 7.78
CA ILE A 352 9.33 -17.78 8.96
C ILE A 352 10.72 -18.28 8.56
N LYS A 353 10.80 -19.27 7.68
CA LYS A 353 12.06 -19.84 7.18
C LYS A 353 12.98 -18.77 6.59
N THR A 354 12.41 -17.77 5.96
CA THR A 354 13.18 -16.69 5.32
C THR A 354 13.71 -15.67 6.32
N LEU A 355 12.92 -15.26 7.31
CA LEU A 355 13.23 -14.09 8.16
C LEU A 355 13.84 -14.49 9.53
N VAL A 356 13.31 -15.54 10.15
CA VAL A 356 13.67 -15.95 11.53
C VAL A 356 15.16 -16.25 11.72
N PRO A 357 15.90 -16.81 10.73
CA PRO A 357 17.35 -17.02 10.88
C PRO A 357 18.17 -15.74 11.09
N LEU A 358 17.63 -14.55 10.78
CA LEU A 358 18.31 -13.27 11.02
C LEU A 358 18.24 -12.83 12.48
N ALA A 359 17.28 -13.32 13.24
CA ALA A 359 16.98 -12.82 14.58
C ALA A 359 17.73 -13.58 15.66
N ASN A 360 18.22 -12.86 16.66
CA ASN A 360 18.84 -13.39 17.86
C ASN A 360 17.79 -13.79 18.91
N LYS A 361 16.66 -13.08 18.93
CA LYS A 361 15.49 -13.32 19.78
C LYS A 361 14.22 -13.06 18.99
N ILE A 362 13.20 -13.92 19.16
CA ILE A 362 11.89 -13.75 18.54
C ILE A 362 10.81 -13.69 19.63
N ILE A 363 9.85 -12.78 19.42
CA ILE A 363 8.63 -12.69 20.22
C ILE A 363 7.47 -12.77 19.22
N THR A 364 6.69 -13.83 19.31
CA THR A 364 5.50 -14.00 18.48
C THR A 364 4.29 -13.40 19.17
N VAL A 365 3.44 -12.73 18.38
CA VAL A 365 2.20 -12.08 18.85
C VAL A 365 1.04 -12.42 17.92
N THR A 366 -0.19 -12.36 18.42
CA THR A 366 -1.41 -12.58 17.61
C THR A 366 -1.84 -11.25 16.99
N PRO A 367 -1.88 -11.09 15.63
CA PRO A 367 -2.46 -9.91 15.02
C PRO A 367 -3.93 -9.73 15.41
N HIS A 368 -4.34 -8.52 15.77
CA HIS A 368 -5.73 -8.18 16.11
C HIS A 368 -6.62 -8.18 14.86
N ASN A 369 -6.85 -9.37 14.34
CA ASN A 369 -7.68 -9.64 13.17
C ASN A 369 -8.18 -11.08 13.25
N ASP A 370 -9.42 -11.35 12.82
CA ASP A 370 -10.03 -12.70 12.86
C ASP A 370 -9.20 -13.77 12.13
N ARG A 371 -8.37 -13.35 11.18
CA ARG A 371 -7.41 -14.20 10.44
C ARG A 371 -6.05 -14.31 11.13
N GLY A 372 -5.84 -13.69 12.29
CA GLY A 372 -4.55 -13.75 13.00
C GLY A 372 -4.14 -15.19 13.34
N GLU A 373 -2.89 -15.57 13.05
CA GLU A 373 -2.32 -16.78 13.60
C GLU A 373 -2.03 -16.57 15.09
N SER A 374 -2.38 -17.56 15.94
CA SER A 374 -2.15 -17.40 17.37
C SER A 374 -0.66 -17.29 17.68
N SER A 375 -0.29 -16.45 18.64
CA SER A 375 1.10 -16.27 19.05
C SER A 375 1.78 -17.58 19.39
N LYS A 376 1.07 -18.50 20.06
CA LYS A 376 1.56 -19.81 20.48
C LYS A 376 1.77 -20.76 19.30
N GLU A 377 0.84 -20.83 18.35
CA GLU A 377 1.00 -21.67 17.16
C GLU A 377 2.13 -21.15 16.27
N LEU A 378 2.21 -19.82 16.11
CA LEU A 378 3.30 -19.17 15.40
C LEU A 378 4.65 -19.49 16.06
N MET A 379 4.76 -19.43 17.39
CA MET A 379 5.96 -19.83 18.13
C MET A 379 6.35 -21.29 17.84
N ASN A 380 5.39 -22.21 17.82
CA ASN A 380 5.66 -23.63 17.55
C ASN A 380 6.31 -23.84 16.16
N ILE A 381 5.92 -23.04 15.17
CA ILE A 381 6.54 -23.08 13.84
C ILE A 381 7.94 -22.45 13.89
N VAL A 382 8.07 -21.29 14.55
CA VAL A 382 9.36 -20.58 14.71
C VAL A 382 10.41 -21.44 15.40
N LEU A 383 10.04 -22.22 16.41
CA LEU A 383 10.95 -23.12 17.18
C LEU A 383 11.61 -24.21 16.33
N LYS A 384 11.10 -24.49 15.14
CA LYS A 384 11.77 -25.38 14.16
C LYS A 384 13.06 -24.74 13.61
N TYR A 385 13.12 -23.40 13.55
CA TYR A 385 14.17 -22.62 12.90
C TYR A 385 15.03 -21.81 13.88
N ASN A 386 14.46 -21.39 15.02
CA ASN A 386 15.18 -20.67 16.08
C ASN A 386 14.62 -21.02 17.45
N LYS A 387 15.50 -21.52 18.36
CA LYS A 387 15.12 -21.97 19.71
C LYS A 387 14.88 -20.80 20.68
N ASN A 388 15.33 -19.59 20.36
CA ASN A 388 15.19 -18.42 21.22
C ASN A 388 13.91 -17.65 20.88
N CYS A 389 12.76 -18.27 21.11
CA CYS A 389 11.44 -17.73 20.80
C CYS A 389 10.53 -17.80 22.03
N GLU A 390 9.80 -16.72 22.26
CA GLU A 390 8.72 -16.63 23.25
C GLU A 390 7.44 -16.13 22.57
N HIS A 391 6.27 -16.36 23.19
CA HIS A 391 5.01 -15.85 22.71
C HIS A 391 4.34 -14.96 23.76
N LEU A 392 3.69 -13.89 23.31
CA LEU A 392 2.92 -12.98 24.14
C LEU A 392 1.65 -12.56 23.38
N GLU A 393 0.58 -12.27 24.10
CA GLU A 393 -0.66 -11.75 23.49
C GLU A 393 -0.71 -10.21 23.56
N ASP A 394 -0.18 -9.63 24.65
CA ASP A 394 -0.19 -8.18 24.83
C ASP A 394 1.01 -7.53 24.12
N TYR A 395 0.73 -6.58 23.25
CA TYR A 395 1.75 -5.88 22.45
C TYR A 395 2.66 -4.97 23.28
N LYS A 396 2.16 -4.42 24.40
CA LYS A 396 2.94 -3.58 25.30
C LYS A 396 3.95 -4.43 26.06
N GLU A 397 3.53 -5.62 26.53
CA GLU A 397 4.44 -6.57 27.15
C GLU A 397 5.47 -7.09 26.16
N ALA A 398 5.05 -7.41 24.92
CA ALA A 398 5.97 -7.83 23.86
C ALA A 398 7.03 -6.78 23.53
N TYR A 399 6.65 -5.53 23.43
CA TYR A 399 7.60 -4.44 23.19
C TYR A 399 8.49 -4.16 24.39
N SER A 400 7.96 -4.23 25.63
CA SER A 400 8.75 -4.12 26.85
C SER A 400 9.81 -5.20 26.93
N MET A 401 9.42 -6.45 26.74
CA MET A 401 10.33 -7.61 26.70
C MET A 401 11.40 -7.44 25.63
N ALA A 402 11.03 -6.99 24.42
CA ALA A 402 12.00 -6.73 23.36
C ALA A 402 13.03 -5.67 23.78
N LYS A 403 12.62 -4.60 24.46
CA LYS A 403 13.53 -3.58 25.00
C LYS A 403 14.45 -4.14 26.07
N ASP A 404 13.97 -5.00 26.95
CA ASP A 404 14.77 -5.61 28.02
C ASP A 404 15.87 -6.54 27.48
N TYR A 405 15.65 -7.14 26.29
CA TYR A 405 16.67 -7.91 25.58
C TYR A 405 17.67 -7.06 24.79
N CYS A 406 17.33 -5.80 24.48
CA CYS A 406 18.14 -4.91 23.64
C CYS A 406 19.24 -4.21 24.44
N GLN A 407 20.43 -4.18 23.88
CA GLN A 407 21.47 -3.19 24.20
C GLN A 407 21.31 -1.97 23.27
N GLU A 408 22.06 -0.88 23.55
CA GLU A 408 21.94 0.38 22.80
C GLU A 408 22.19 0.22 21.28
N GLU A 409 23.07 -0.71 20.89
CA GLU A 409 23.44 -0.97 19.50
C GLU A 409 22.62 -2.11 18.84
N ASP A 410 21.62 -2.63 19.52
CA ASP A 410 20.72 -3.65 18.99
C ASP A 410 19.52 -3.03 18.29
N MET A 411 18.79 -3.85 17.53
CA MET A 411 17.61 -3.40 16.79
C MET A 411 16.40 -4.26 17.12
N ILE A 412 15.25 -3.61 17.27
CA ILE A 412 13.93 -4.24 17.30
C ILE A 412 13.31 -4.08 15.93
N LEU A 413 12.90 -5.18 15.32
CA LEU A 413 12.14 -5.21 14.08
C LEU A 413 10.74 -5.75 14.35
N VAL A 414 9.72 -5.03 13.89
CA VAL A 414 8.31 -5.45 13.99
C VAL A 414 7.75 -5.66 12.58
N CYS A 415 7.28 -6.85 12.25
CA CYS A 415 6.73 -7.13 10.92
C CYS A 415 5.83 -8.37 10.86
N GLY A 416 5.28 -8.68 9.68
CA GLY A 416 4.50 -9.88 9.36
C GLY A 416 3.01 -9.62 9.14
N SER A 417 2.46 -8.53 9.68
CA SER A 417 1.07 -8.11 9.46
C SER A 417 0.93 -6.59 9.55
N LEU A 418 0.28 -5.98 8.58
CA LEU A 418 -0.02 -4.54 8.61
C LEU A 418 -0.90 -4.15 9.80
N TYR A 419 -1.84 -4.98 10.21
CA TYR A 419 -2.71 -4.73 11.37
C TYR A 419 -1.88 -4.64 12.67
N MET A 420 -1.05 -5.66 12.92
CA MET A 420 -0.19 -5.69 14.10
C MET A 420 0.82 -4.53 14.08
N VAL A 421 1.42 -4.24 12.93
CA VAL A 421 2.39 -3.13 12.79
C VAL A 421 1.72 -1.79 13.05
N GLY A 422 0.48 -1.60 12.63
CA GLY A 422 -0.30 -0.38 12.92
C GLY A 422 -0.53 -0.17 14.41
N ASP A 423 -0.99 -1.21 15.12
CA ASP A 423 -1.22 -1.17 16.56
C ASP A 423 0.09 -0.92 17.33
N MET A 424 1.16 -1.63 16.96
CA MET A 424 2.49 -1.44 17.54
C MET A 424 3.04 -0.02 17.29
N ARG A 425 2.76 0.53 16.10
CA ARG A 425 3.16 1.90 15.77
C ARG A 425 2.50 2.93 16.67
N LYS A 426 1.19 2.80 16.91
CA LYS A 426 0.45 3.63 17.87
C LYS A 426 1.05 3.50 19.26
N LEU A 427 1.23 2.28 19.74
CA LEU A 427 1.79 2.01 21.07
C LEU A 427 3.18 2.65 21.24
N ILE A 428 4.07 2.50 20.27
CA ILE A 428 5.45 2.98 20.38
C ILE A 428 5.51 4.51 20.26
N LYS A 429 4.77 5.12 19.34
CA LYS A 429 4.82 6.58 19.12
C LYS A 429 4.12 7.38 20.19
N TYR A 430 3.00 6.88 20.70
CA TYR A 430 2.20 7.61 21.67
C TYR A 430 2.42 7.12 23.12
N GLN A 431 3.31 6.15 23.32
CA GLN A 431 3.64 5.55 24.63
C GLN A 431 2.39 5.07 25.40
N LEU A 432 1.43 4.50 24.67
CA LEU A 432 0.15 4.02 25.19
C LEU A 432 0.31 2.74 26.03
#